data_1a16fa89678d9b35ef33ed60a618da80
#
_entry.id   1a16fa89678d9b35ef33ed60a618da80
#
_cell.length_a   1.000
_cell.length_b   1.000
_cell.length_c   1.000
_cell.angle_alpha   90.00
_cell.angle_beta   90.00
_cell.angle_gamma   90.00
#
_symmetry.space_group_name_H-M   'P 1'
#
loop_
_entity.id
_entity.type
_entity.pdbx_description
1 polymer ?
#
loop_
_entity_poly.entity_id
_entity_poly.type
_entity_poly.pdbx_seq_one_letter_code
_entity_poly.pdbx_strand_id
1 'polypeptide(L)'
;MKKEDGRLRGMDGLRGIAIIAITLFHMFPSIFRGGYLGVVLFFVLTGFLLVVSGKKKMNQKEFSLRDYYLARIKRIYPPLLVMVFTTLGIYFILAKDTLYNMKMQVFSILAGFNNWWQISQSIDYFTRIANTSPFSHLWFLSIEMQFYLIFPLLLFGMYKLKDKKGESFTIKTVFGVTVGFALVMPILYLCRVNVTRLYYGTDTRIYSLVAGMLLGWIYTKGEATKKNFYTSIGLLGVF
;
A
#
# COMPACT_ATOMS: atom_id res chain seq x y z
N MET A 1 15.33 12.42 29.02
CA MET A 1 14.24 12.27 28.02
C MET A 1 14.01 10.78 27.78
N LYS A 2 12.90 10.22 28.29
CA LYS A 2 12.52 8.82 28.08
C LYS A 2 12.40 8.53 26.58
N LYS A 3 13.09 7.50 26.09
CA LYS A 3 12.85 6.88 24.79
C LYS A 3 11.44 6.28 24.84
N GLU A 4 10.45 7.05 24.47
CA GLU A 4 9.15 6.51 24.14
C GLU A 4 9.27 5.72 22.84
N ASP A 5 8.80 4.48 22.91
CA ASP A 5 8.56 3.51 21.87
C ASP A 5 8.97 3.95 20.46
N GLY A 6 9.77 3.14 19.77
CA GLY A 6 10.36 3.38 18.44
C GLY A 6 9.39 3.74 17.31
N ARG A 7 8.35 4.52 17.59
CA ARG A 7 7.45 5.14 16.63
C ARG A 7 8.13 6.35 16.00
N LEU A 8 8.16 6.36 14.68
CA LEU A 8 8.59 7.51 13.90
C LEU A 8 7.50 8.58 14.00
N ARG A 9 7.77 9.67 14.76
CA ARG A 9 6.85 10.80 14.88
C ARG A 9 6.53 11.35 13.48
N GLY A 10 5.26 11.67 13.22
CA GLY A 10 4.79 12.21 11.95
C GLY A 10 4.28 11.17 10.94
N MET A 11 4.68 9.89 11.01
CA MET A 11 4.21 8.88 10.06
C MET A 11 2.71 8.57 10.20
N ASP A 12 2.19 8.58 11.43
CA ASP A 12 0.75 8.41 11.67
C ASP A 12 -0.04 9.64 11.18
N GLY A 13 0.55 10.85 11.30
CA GLY A 13 -0.01 12.07 10.72
C GLY A 13 -0.09 12.02 9.19
N LEU A 14 0.99 11.60 8.52
CA LEU A 14 0.99 11.45 7.06
C LEU A 14 -0.02 10.40 6.59
N ARG A 15 -0.19 9.30 7.32
CA ARG A 15 -1.26 8.32 7.04
C ARG A 15 -2.64 8.92 7.21
N GLY A 16 -2.85 9.71 8.26
CA GLY A 16 -4.11 10.43 8.48
C GLY A 16 -4.42 11.38 7.33
N ILE A 17 -3.44 12.17 6.88
CA ILE A 17 -3.59 13.06 5.72
C ILE A 17 -3.93 12.26 4.46
N ALA A 18 -3.25 11.14 4.21
CA ALA A 18 -3.54 10.29 3.06
C ALA A 18 -4.97 9.75 3.09
N ILE A 19 -5.46 9.29 4.24
CA ILE A 19 -6.83 8.80 4.42
C ILE A 19 -7.84 9.93 4.20
N ILE A 20 -7.61 11.12 4.79
CA ILE A 20 -8.48 12.29 4.61
C ILE A 20 -8.54 12.68 3.12
N ALA A 21 -7.39 12.74 2.44
CA ALA A 21 -7.33 13.07 1.01
C ALA A 21 -8.14 12.08 0.16
N ILE A 22 -8.01 10.77 0.42
CA ILE A 22 -8.76 9.73 -0.26
C ILE A 22 -10.27 9.88 0.02
N THR A 23 -10.66 10.11 1.27
CA THR A 23 -12.06 10.27 1.66
C THR A 23 -12.69 11.49 0.99
N LEU A 24 -12.00 12.63 1.02
CA LEU A 24 -12.45 13.85 0.37
C LEU A 24 -12.59 13.69 -1.15
N PHE A 25 -11.67 12.97 -1.79
CA PHE A 25 -11.78 12.64 -3.22
C PHE A 25 -13.04 11.83 -3.52
N HIS A 26 -13.40 10.86 -2.68
CA HIS A 26 -14.61 10.05 -2.91
C HIS A 26 -15.90 10.82 -2.61
N MET A 27 -15.88 11.74 -1.65
CA MET A 27 -17.04 12.57 -1.30
C MET A 27 -17.23 13.75 -2.27
N PHE A 28 -16.14 14.37 -2.72
CA PHE A 28 -16.14 15.60 -3.51
C PHE A 28 -15.12 15.53 -4.65
N PRO A 29 -15.30 14.63 -5.64
CA PRO A 29 -14.30 14.36 -6.68
C PRO A 29 -13.99 15.56 -7.58
N SER A 30 -14.95 16.47 -7.75
CA SER A 30 -14.77 17.70 -8.53
C SER A 30 -13.85 18.72 -7.86
N ILE A 31 -13.83 18.76 -6.51
CA ILE A 31 -13.05 19.72 -5.72
C ILE A 31 -11.68 19.12 -5.37
N PHE A 32 -11.64 17.88 -4.89
CA PHE A 32 -10.41 17.23 -4.41
C PHE A 32 -9.82 16.25 -5.42
N ARG A 33 -9.66 16.69 -6.67
CA ARG A 33 -9.20 15.85 -7.80
C ARG A 33 -7.87 15.11 -7.53
N GLY A 34 -6.96 15.71 -6.76
CA GLY A 34 -5.67 15.09 -6.41
C GLY A 34 -5.72 14.06 -5.27
N GLY A 35 -6.86 13.90 -4.59
CA GLY A 35 -6.96 13.05 -3.39
C GLY A 35 -6.68 11.55 -3.64
N TYR A 36 -6.84 11.07 -4.88
CA TYR A 36 -6.45 9.70 -5.25
C TYR A 36 -4.95 9.42 -5.07
N LEU A 37 -4.11 10.45 -5.07
CA LEU A 37 -2.66 10.32 -4.78
C LEU A 37 -2.40 9.88 -3.34
N GLY A 38 -3.38 10.03 -2.44
CA GLY A 38 -3.30 9.51 -1.08
C GLY A 38 -3.04 8.00 -1.03
N VAL A 39 -3.55 7.23 -2.00
CA VAL A 39 -3.26 5.78 -2.10
C VAL A 39 -1.77 5.53 -2.38
N VAL A 40 -1.18 6.30 -3.27
CA VAL A 40 0.26 6.20 -3.60
C VAL A 40 1.10 6.53 -2.37
N LEU A 41 0.77 7.63 -1.67
CA LEU A 41 1.43 8.00 -0.42
C LEU A 41 1.29 6.89 0.63
N PHE A 42 0.10 6.31 0.77
CA PHE A 42 -0.15 5.22 1.71
C PHE A 42 0.71 3.99 1.39
N PHE A 43 0.86 3.62 0.13
CA PHE A 43 1.73 2.52 -0.29
C PHE A 43 3.21 2.80 -0.02
N VAL A 44 3.69 4.02 -0.30
CA VAL A 44 5.07 4.42 0.02
C VAL A 44 5.32 4.33 1.52
N LEU A 45 4.40 4.82 2.35
CA LEU A 45 4.50 4.73 3.81
C LEU A 45 4.49 3.28 4.30
N THR A 46 3.67 2.43 3.69
CA THR A 46 3.64 0.99 4.01
C THR A 46 4.98 0.33 3.71
N GLY A 47 5.51 0.48 2.50
CA GLY A 47 6.82 -0.07 2.12
C GLY A 47 7.96 0.43 3.00
N PHE A 48 7.96 1.72 3.31
CA PHE A 48 8.93 2.36 4.21
C PHE A 48 8.92 1.74 5.61
N LEU A 49 7.76 1.69 6.26
CA LEU A 49 7.62 1.18 7.62
C LEU A 49 7.91 -0.33 7.73
N LEU A 50 7.59 -1.08 6.68
CA LEU A 50 7.92 -2.49 6.60
C LEU A 50 9.43 -2.72 6.65
N VAL A 51 10.19 -1.97 5.86
CA VAL A 51 11.66 -2.09 5.85
C VAL A 51 12.26 -1.60 7.16
N VAL A 52 11.81 -0.46 7.70
CA VAL A 52 12.34 0.07 8.97
C VAL A 52 12.11 -0.93 10.10
N SER A 53 10.90 -1.48 10.22
CA SER A 53 10.60 -2.48 11.26
C SER A 53 11.28 -3.83 10.99
N GLY A 54 11.33 -4.26 9.74
CA GLY A 54 11.97 -5.50 9.32
C GLY A 54 13.47 -5.48 9.57
N LYS A 55 14.17 -4.41 9.17
CA LYS A 55 15.63 -4.25 9.46
C LYS A 55 15.92 -4.22 10.95
N LYS A 56 15.08 -3.54 11.75
CA LYS A 56 15.25 -3.53 13.20
C LYS A 56 15.25 -4.96 13.75
N LYS A 57 14.25 -5.76 13.38
CA LYS A 57 14.12 -7.16 13.82
C LYS A 57 15.24 -8.06 13.29
N MET A 58 15.63 -7.87 12.01
CA MET A 58 16.75 -8.62 11.41
C MET A 58 18.07 -8.36 12.15
N ASN A 59 18.36 -7.11 12.45
CA ASN A 59 19.59 -6.72 13.18
C ASN A 59 19.60 -7.24 14.61
N GLN A 60 18.44 -7.39 15.25
CA GLN A 60 18.27 -7.97 16.58
C GLN A 60 18.23 -9.51 16.57
N LYS A 61 18.28 -10.14 15.37
CA LYS A 61 18.08 -11.60 15.17
C LYS A 61 16.72 -12.11 15.66
N GLU A 62 15.71 -11.22 15.72
CA GLU A 62 14.34 -11.50 16.19
C GLU A 62 13.32 -11.60 15.05
N PHE A 63 13.75 -11.63 13.79
CA PHE A 63 12.83 -11.71 12.67
C PHE A 63 12.28 -13.14 12.53
N SER A 64 10.99 -13.30 12.83
CA SER A 64 10.24 -14.54 12.67
C SER A 64 9.18 -14.37 11.58
N LEU A 65 9.14 -15.27 10.61
CA LEU A 65 8.12 -15.28 9.55
C LEU A 65 6.72 -15.46 10.15
N ARG A 66 6.58 -16.38 11.13
CA ARG A 66 5.31 -16.62 11.82
C ARG A 66 4.78 -15.36 12.47
N ASP A 67 5.61 -14.68 13.25
CA ASP A 67 5.21 -13.47 13.99
C ASP A 67 4.94 -12.31 13.02
N TYR A 68 5.70 -12.24 11.92
CA TYR A 68 5.45 -11.28 10.86
C TYR A 68 4.05 -11.44 10.26
N TYR A 69 3.68 -12.66 9.81
CA TYR A 69 2.37 -12.90 9.20
C TYR A 69 1.23 -12.78 10.20
N LEU A 70 1.38 -13.33 11.42
CA LEU A 70 0.38 -13.19 12.47
C LEU A 70 0.08 -11.73 12.83
N ALA A 71 1.12 -10.88 12.88
CA ALA A 71 0.94 -9.46 13.15
C ALA A 71 0.14 -8.77 12.03
N ARG A 72 0.31 -9.18 10.76
CA ARG A 72 -0.47 -8.64 9.62
C ARG A 72 -1.92 -9.12 9.65
N ILE A 73 -2.13 -10.40 9.87
CA ILE A 73 -3.47 -10.99 10.00
C ILE A 73 -4.25 -10.30 11.12
N LYS A 74 -3.67 -10.21 12.32
CA LYS A 74 -4.30 -9.55 13.48
C LYS A 74 -4.58 -8.06 13.26
N ARG A 75 -3.83 -7.40 12.39
CA ARG A 75 -4.01 -5.98 12.09
C ARG A 75 -5.06 -5.73 11.00
N ILE A 76 -5.13 -6.60 9.98
CA ILE A 76 -5.96 -6.39 8.79
C ILE A 76 -7.35 -6.99 8.97
N TYR A 77 -7.43 -8.27 9.36
CA TYR A 77 -8.70 -9.00 9.32
C TYR A 77 -9.74 -8.51 10.33
N PRO A 78 -9.44 -8.20 11.60
CA PRO A 78 -10.48 -7.77 12.53
C PRO A 78 -11.25 -6.53 12.06
N PRO A 79 -10.61 -5.40 11.73
CA PRO A 79 -11.34 -4.22 11.24
C PRO A 79 -11.99 -4.46 9.87
N LEU A 80 -11.37 -5.26 8.99
CA LEU A 80 -11.94 -5.64 7.69
C LEU A 80 -13.24 -6.43 7.86
N LEU A 81 -13.26 -7.44 8.72
CA LEU A 81 -14.45 -8.26 8.98
C LEU A 81 -15.57 -7.41 9.59
N VAL A 82 -15.26 -6.58 10.58
CA VAL A 82 -16.25 -5.67 11.17
C VAL A 82 -16.88 -4.80 10.09
N MET A 83 -16.06 -4.17 9.24
CA MET A 83 -16.54 -3.30 8.17
C MET A 83 -17.38 -4.08 7.14
N VAL A 84 -16.92 -5.26 6.70
CA VAL A 84 -17.65 -6.09 5.73
C VAL A 84 -19.01 -6.54 6.31
N PHE A 85 -19.03 -7.08 7.52
CA PHE A 85 -20.29 -7.54 8.13
C PHE A 85 -21.26 -6.40 8.43
N THR A 86 -20.79 -5.26 8.92
CA THR A 86 -21.62 -4.08 9.14
C THR A 86 -22.24 -3.59 7.83
N THR A 87 -21.42 -3.49 6.77
CA THR A 87 -21.91 -3.06 5.46
C THR A 87 -22.91 -4.05 4.89
N LEU A 88 -22.65 -5.35 4.93
CA LEU A 88 -23.58 -6.38 4.46
C LEU A 88 -24.90 -6.34 5.28
N GLY A 89 -24.83 -6.13 6.59
CA GLY A 89 -26.02 -5.99 7.46
C GLY A 89 -26.87 -4.79 7.06
N ILE A 90 -26.27 -3.64 6.79
CA ILE A 90 -26.98 -2.44 6.31
C ILE A 90 -27.66 -2.73 4.94
N TYR A 91 -26.92 -3.33 3.99
CA TYR A 91 -27.49 -3.67 2.67
C TYR A 91 -28.56 -4.75 2.76
N PHE A 92 -28.45 -5.68 3.71
CA PHE A 92 -29.51 -6.68 3.95
C PHE A 92 -30.83 -6.03 4.35
N ILE A 93 -30.79 -4.92 5.09
CA ILE A 93 -32.00 -4.19 5.54
C ILE A 93 -32.52 -3.27 4.42
N LEU A 94 -31.61 -2.53 3.75
CA LEU A 94 -31.98 -1.44 2.85
C LEU A 94 -32.07 -1.85 1.37
N ALA A 95 -31.32 -2.86 0.92
CA ALA A 95 -31.15 -3.17 -0.51
C ALA A 95 -30.81 -4.65 -0.76
N LYS A 96 -31.70 -5.56 -0.37
CA LYS A 96 -31.46 -7.04 -0.43
C LYS A 96 -31.06 -7.55 -1.81
N ASP A 97 -31.60 -6.99 -2.87
CA ASP A 97 -31.36 -7.45 -4.25
C ASP A 97 -29.91 -7.26 -4.71
N THR A 98 -29.20 -6.30 -4.10
CA THR A 98 -27.80 -6.02 -4.42
C THR A 98 -26.82 -7.00 -3.74
N LEU A 99 -27.23 -7.70 -2.70
CA LEU A 99 -26.37 -8.64 -1.95
C LEU A 99 -25.87 -9.82 -2.79
N TYR A 100 -26.69 -10.29 -3.75
CA TYR A 100 -26.32 -11.40 -4.63
C TYR A 100 -25.05 -11.08 -5.40
N ASN A 101 -24.93 -9.88 -5.92
CA ASN A 101 -23.76 -9.43 -6.70
C ASN A 101 -22.52 -9.17 -5.85
N MET A 102 -22.66 -9.06 -4.52
CA MET A 102 -21.54 -8.79 -3.59
C MET A 102 -20.77 -10.05 -3.16
N LYS A 103 -21.34 -11.26 -3.31
CA LYS A 103 -20.72 -12.50 -2.80
C LYS A 103 -19.28 -12.69 -3.29
N MET A 104 -19.07 -12.66 -4.61
CA MET A 104 -17.75 -12.86 -5.19
C MET A 104 -16.79 -11.71 -4.86
N GLN A 105 -17.30 -10.51 -4.75
CA GLN A 105 -16.50 -9.36 -4.33
C GLN A 105 -16.02 -9.52 -2.89
N VAL A 106 -16.88 -9.89 -1.95
CA VAL A 106 -16.51 -10.13 -0.55
C VAL A 106 -15.47 -11.25 -0.46
N PHE A 107 -15.68 -12.36 -1.18
CA PHE A 107 -14.70 -13.43 -1.25
C PHE A 107 -13.34 -12.92 -1.77
N SER A 108 -13.33 -12.15 -2.85
CA SER A 108 -12.10 -11.60 -3.42
C SER A 108 -11.37 -10.63 -2.48
N ILE A 109 -12.11 -9.87 -1.67
CA ILE A 109 -11.57 -8.98 -0.64
C ILE A 109 -10.87 -9.80 0.46
N LEU A 110 -11.58 -10.79 1.00
CA LEU A 110 -11.05 -11.62 2.09
C LEU A 110 -9.84 -12.45 1.65
N ALA A 111 -9.81 -12.88 0.39
CA ALA A 111 -8.71 -13.63 -0.19
C ALA A 111 -7.57 -12.74 -0.77
N GLY A 112 -7.71 -11.41 -0.74
CA GLY A 112 -6.66 -10.47 -1.13
C GLY A 112 -6.44 -10.31 -2.63
N PHE A 113 -7.47 -10.55 -3.47
CA PHE A 113 -7.38 -10.35 -4.92
C PHE A 113 -8.51 -9.49 -5.52
N ASN A 114 -9.17 -8.67 -4.72
CA ASN A 114 -10.27 -7.81 -5.17
C ASN A 114 -9.88 -6.85 -6.32
N ASN A 115 -8.63 -6.41 -6.38
CA ASN A 115 -8.14 -5.60 -7.49
C ASN A 115 -8.21 -6.35 -8.84
N TRP A 116 -7.80 -7.61 -8.88
CA TRP A 116 -7.90 -8.46 -10.08
C TRP A 116 -9.35 -8.85 -10.41
N TRP A 117 -10.17 -9.12 -9.37
CA TRP A 117 -11.59 -9.34 -9.55
C TRP A 117 -12.26 -8.12 -10.19
N GLN A 118 -11.93 -6.90 -9.74
CA GLN A 118 -12.47 -5.68 -10.35
C GLN A 118 -12.05 -5.51 -11.81
N ILE A 119 -10.83 -5.88 -12.16
CA ILE A 119 -10.38 -5.88 -13.58
C ILE A 119 -11.21 -6.85 -14.40
N SER A 120 -11.50 -8.05 -13.88
CA SER A 120 -12.27 -9.07 -14.61
C SER A 120 -13.73 -8.70 -14.89
N GLN A 121 -14.29 -7.73 -14.14
CA GLN A 121 -15.69 -7.30 -14.35
C GLN A 121 -15.90 -6.44 -15.62
N SER A 122 -14.85 -6.07 -16.33
CA SER A 122 -14.87 -5.32 -17.60
C SER A 122 -15.67 -4.00 -17.57
N ILE A 123 -16.05 -3.51 -16.39
CA ILE A 123 -16.75 -2.23 -16.21
C ILE A 123 -15.72 -1.12 -16.13
N ASP A 124 -15.88 -0.06 -16.92
CA ASP A 124 -14.96 1.08 -16.88
C ASP A 124 -14.88 1.72 -15.49
N TYR A 125 -13.66 2.11 -15.10
CA TYR A 125 -13.38 2.70 -13.78
C TYR A 125 -14.29 3.91 -13.48
N PHE A 126 -14.48 4.79 -14.46
CA PHE A 126 -15.29 6.00 -14.27
C PHE A 126 -16.80 5.70 -14.18
N THR A 127 -17.29 4.71 -14.92
CA THR A 127 -18.68 4.25 -14.81
C THR A 127 -18.94 3.62 -13.43
N ARG A 128 -17.95 2.99 -12.82
CA ARG A 128 -18.06 2.45 -11.46
C ARG A 128 -18.18 3.52 -10.38
N ILE A 129 -17.62 4.72 -10.60
CA ILE A 129 -17.77 5.82 -9.63
C ILE A 129 -19.24 6.24 -9.49
N ALA A 130 -20.05 6.05 -10.54
CA ALA A 130 -21.47 6.39 -10.53
C ALA A 130 -22.39 5.30 -9.91
N ASN A 131 -22.00 4.00 -9.99
CA ASN A 131 -22.80 2.86 -9.53
C ASN A 131 -21.95 1.91 -8.65
N THR A 132 -21.40 2.42 -7.55
CA THR A 132 -20.35 1.73 -6.83
C THR A 132 -20.89 0.78 -5.77
N SER A 133 -20.41 -0.47 -5.81
CA SER A 133 -20.37 -1.31 -4.64
C SER A 133 -19.67 -0.58 -3.49
N PRO A 134 -20.19 -0.64 -2.26
CA PRO A 134 -19.57 -0.02 -1.08
C PRO A 134 -18.14 -0.52 -0.82
N PHE A 135 -17.76 -1.64 -1.43
CA PHE A 135 -16.46 -2.28 -1.30
C PHE A 135 -15.47 -1.93 -2.43
N SER A 136 -15.86 -1.08 -3.38
CA SER A 136 -15.02 -0.76 -4.55
C SER A 136 -13.64 -0.24 -4.15
N HIS A 137 -13.56 0.57 -3.10
CA HIS A 137 -12.31 1.14 -2.60
C HIS A 137 -11.33 0.12 -2.02
N LEU A 138 -11.74 -1.12 -1.72
CA LEU A 138 -10.88 -2.14 -1.10
C LEU A 138 -9.87 -2.80 -2.04
N TRP A 139 -9.81 -2.37 -3.30
CA TRP A 139 -8.80 -2.86 -4.26
C TRP A 139 -7.36 -2.61 -3.77
N PHE A 140 -7.12 -1.45 -3.13
CA PHE A 140 -5.79 -1.10 -2.65
C PHE A 140 -5.33 -2.02 -1.50
N LEU A 141 -6.26 -2.45 -0.64
CA LEU A 141 -5.97 -3.39 0.43
C LEU A 141 -5.50 -4.73 -0.12
N SER A 142 -6.09 -5.18 -1.24
CA SER A 142 -5.65 -6.43 -1.89
C SER A 142 -4.20 -6.34 -2.40
N ILE A 143 -3.82 -5.22 -3.01
CA ILE A 143 -2.41 -4.98 -3.42
C ILE A 143 -1.48 -4.99 -2.19
N GLU A 144 -1.91 -4.35 -1.11
CA GLU A 144 -1.15 -4.33 0.15
C GLU A 144 -0.99 -5.74 0.75
N MET A 145 -2.06 -6.57 0.75
CA MET A 145 -2.01 -7.96 1.21
C MET A 145 -1.07 -8.82 0.36
N GLN A 146 -1.12 -8.68 -0.97
CA GLN A 146 -0.20 -9.35 -1.90
C GLN A 146 1.25 -8.95 -1.62
N PHE A 147 1.48 -7.66 -1.36
CA PHE A 147 2.81 -7.17 -1.02
C PHE A 147 3.29 -7.69 0.34
N TYR A 148 2.43 -7.76 1.35
CA TYR A 148 2.79 -8.36 2.63
C TYR A 148 3.20 -9.82 2.50
N LEU A 149 2.59 -10.56 1.57
CA LEU A 149 2.95 -11.96 1.32
C LEU A 149 4.39 -12.10 0.80
N ILE A 150 4.81 -11.24 -0.13
CA ILE A 150 6.13 -11.33 -0.76
C ILE A 150 7.22 -10.54 -0.02
N PHE A 151 6.86 -9.62 0.88
CA PHE A 151 7.80 -8.71 1.53
C PHE A 151 8.96 -9.40 2.27
N PRO A 152 8.77 -10.50 3.05
CA PRO A 152 9.89 -11.17 3.70
C PRO A 152 10.92 -11.67 2.70
N LEU A 153 10.48 -12.22 1.56
CA LEU A 153 11.36 -12.68 0.50
C LEU A 153 12.18 -11.52 -0.08
N LEU A 154 11.54 -10.36 -0.33
CA LEU A 154 12.21 -9.16 -0.81
C LEU A 154 13.24 -8.65 0.22
N LEU A 155 12.88 -8.62 1.51
CA LEU A 155 13.77 -8.19 2.58
C LEU A 155 15.00 -9.11 2.68
N PHE A 156 14.83 -10.41 2.69
CA PHE A 156 15.94 -11.38 2.70
C PHE A 156 16.79 -11.25 1.44
N GLY A 157 16.18 -11.05 0.26
CA GLY A 157 16.89 -10.78 -0.98
C GLY A 157 17.77 -9.54 -0.89
N MET A 158 17.28 -8.45 -0.31
CA MET A 158 18.04 -7.22 -0.10
C MET A 158 19.23 -7.44 0.86
N TYR A 159 19.04 -8.20 1.94
CA TYR A 159 20.14 -8.56 2.82
C TYR A 159 21.19 -9.41 2.14
N LYS A 160 20.79 -10.47 1.44
CA LYS A 160 21.71 -11.33 0.66
C LYS A 160 22.48 -10.53 -0.39
N LEU A 161 21.83 -9.57 -1.05
CA LEU A 161 22.47 -8.71 -2.03
C LEU A 161 23.48 -7.77 -1.38
N LYS A 162 23.12 -7.17 -0.24
CA LYS A 162 24.01 -6.33 0.57
C LYS A 162 25.26 -7.09 1.00
N ASP A 163 25.09 -8.32 1.50
CA ASP A 163 26.22 -9.14 1.98
C ASP A 163 27.16 -9.55 0.84
N LYS A 164 26.62 -9.79 -0.38
CA LYS A 164 27.41 -10.20 -1.53
C LYS A 164 28.06 -9.04 -2.30
N LYS A 165 27.35 -7.93 -2.48
CA LYS A 165 27.75 -6.84 -3.40
C LYS A 165 27.81 -5.47 -2.73
N GLY A 166 27.48 -5.41 -1.44
CA GLY A 166 27.51 -4.18 -0.66
C GLY A 166 26.24 -3.36 -0.73
N GLU A 167 26.15 -2.40 0.16
CA GLU A 167 24.97 -1.56 0.39
C GLU A 167 24.63 -0.66 -0.82
N SER A 168 25.67 -0.05 -1.42
CA SER A 168 25.47 0.85 -2.57
C SER A 168 24.87 0.12 -3.78
N PHE A 169 25.32 -1.10 -4.03
CA PHE A 169 24.79 -1.94 -5.11
C PHE A 169 23.33 -2.33 -4.82
N THR A 170 23.00 -2.67 -3.58
CA THR A 170 21.63 -2.99 -3.17
C THR A 170 20.69 -1.81 -3.40
N ILE A 171 21.09 -0.59 -3.01
CA ILE A 171 20.30 0.63 -3.24
C ILE A 171 20.08 0.86 -4.75
N LYS A 172 21.14 0.76 -5.56
CA LYS A 172 21.04 0.93 -7.02
C LYS A 172 20.10 -0.12 -7.64
N THR A 173 20.18 -1.38 -7.19
CA THR A 173 19.32 -2.46 -7.67
C THR A 173 17.85 -2.20 -7.33
N VAL A 174 17.54 -1.85 -6.06
CA VAL A 174 16.16 -1.56 -5.65
C VAL A 174 15.63 -0.30 -6.36
N PHE A 175 16.47 0.71 -6.58
CA PHE A 175 16.13 1.87 -7.39
C PHE A 175 15.79 1.48 -8.84
N GLY A 176 16.62 0.68 -9.48
CA GLY A 176 16.37 0.18 -10.84
C GLY A 176 15.07 -0.62 -10.94
N VAL A 177 14.79 -1.49 -9.95
CA VAL A 177 13.52 -2.22 -9.86
C VAL A 177 12.32 -1.26 -9.68
N THR A 178 12.47 -0.23 -8.85
CA THR A 178 11.44 0.79 -8.67
C THR A 178 11.12 1.51 -9.97
N VAL A 179 12.15 1.95 -10.69
CA VAL A 179 12.00 2.61 -12.01
C VAL A 179 11.37 1.64 -13.02
N GLY A 180 11.83 0.39 -13.07
CA GLY A 180 11.25 -0.63 -13.95
C GLY A 180 9.75 -0.80 -13.73
N PHE A 181 9.30 -0.94 -12.49
CA PHE A 181 7.86 -1.02 -12.20
C PHE A 181 7.12 0.31 -12.45
N ALA A 182 7.75 1.46 -12.24
CA ALA A 182 7.15 2.76 -12.54
C ALA A 182 6.89 2.94 -14.05
N LEU A 183 7.70 2.33 -14.90
CA LEU A 183 7.55 2.35 -16.36
C LEU A 183 6.45 1.40 -16.86
N VAL A 184 6.02 0.41 -16.08
CA VAL A 184 4.97 -0.54 -16.50
C VAL A 184 3.67 0.19 -16.87
N MET A 185 3.20 1.11 -16.04
CA MET A 185 1.95 1.83 -16.28
C MET A 185 2.00 2.68 -17.57
N PRO A 186 3.00 3.56 -17.82
CA PRO A 186 3.07 4.30 -19.08
C PRO A 186 3.26 3.40 -20.30
N ILE A 187 4.00 2.30 -20.21
CA ILE A 187 4.14 1.34 -21.31
C ILE A 187 2.80 0.71 -21.66
N LEU A 188 2.06 0.20 -20.68
CA LEU A 188 0.75 -0.39 -20.88
C LEU A 188 -0.26 0.64 -21.42
N TYR A 189 -0.15 1.91 -20.99
CA TYR A 189 -0.97 3.00 -21.52
C TYR A 189 -0.71 3.24 -23.02
N LEU A 190 0.56 3.29 -23.43
CA LEU A 190 0.95 3.40 -24.83
C LEU A 190 0.48 2.20 -25.66
N CYS A 191 0.43 1.00 -25.07
CA CYS A 191 -0.15 -0.21 -25.65
C CYS A 191 -1.69 -0.19 -25.67
N ARG A 192 -2.35 0.92 -25.30
CA ARG A 192 -3.80 1.10 -25.27
C ARG A 192 -4.55 0.09 -24.38
N VAL A 193 -3.91 -0.37 -23.32
CA VAL A 193 -4.56 -1.23 -22.33
C VAL A 193 -5.64 -0.44 -21.58
N ASN A 194 -6.74 -1.10 -21.24
CA ASN A 194 -7.89 -0.48 -20.57
C ASN A 194 -7.49 0.24 -19.26
N VAL A 195 -8.04 1.44 -19.04
CA VAL A 195 -7.76 2.29 -17.88
C VAL A 195 -8.02 1.57 -16.55
N THR A 196 -9.07 0.73 -16.49
CA THR A 196 -9.36 -0.09 -15.30
C THR A 196 -8.20 -1.01 -14.96
N ARG A 197 -7.58 -1.65 -15.96
CA ARG A 197 -6.41 -2.51 -15.78
C ARG A 197 -5.18 -1.70 -15.31
N LEU A 198 -4.98 -0.51 -15.86
CA LEU A 198 -3.90 0.39 -15.45
C LEU A 198 -4.06 0.87 -14.01
N TYR A 199 -5.31 1.12 -13.60
CA TYR A 199 -5.62 1.66 -12.27
C TYR A 199 -5.54 0.61 -11.17
N TYR A 200 -6.06 -0.60 -11.40
CA TYR A 200 -6.17 -1.66 -10.39
C TYR A 200 -5.04 -2.68 -10.41
N GLY A 201 -4.17 -2.68 -11.44
CA GLY A 201 -3.09 -3.67 -11.58
C GLY A 201 -2.10 -3.62 -10.43
N THR A 202 -1.73 -4.78 -9.89
CA THR A 202 -0.66 -4.86 -8.87
C THR A 202 0.68 -4.41 -9.44
N ASP A 203 1.01 -4.81 -10.64
CA ASP A 203 2.24 -4.47 -11.36
C ASP A 203 2.36 -2.97 -11.66
N THR A 204 1.24 -2.29 -11.93
CA THR A 204 1.21 -0.83 -12.17
C THR A 204 1.27 0.00 -10.89
N ARG A 205 1.07 -0.60 -9.72
CA ARG A 205 1.03 0.09 -8.42
C ARG A 205 2.15 -0.29 -7.46
N ILE A 206 2.77 -1.45 -7.66
CA ILE A 206 3.81 -1.97 -6.76
C ILE A 206 5.04 -1.06 -6.68
N TYR A 207 5.30 -0.23 -7.69
CA TYR A 207 6.43 0.71 -7.69
C TYR A 207 6.43 1.62 -6.45
N SER A 208 5.27 2.05 -5.99
CA SER A 208 5.15 2.93 -4.82
C SER A 208 5.50 2.21 -3.52
N LEU A 209 5.13 0.93 -3.38
CA LEU A 209 5.54 0.08 -2.26
C LEU A 209 7.06 -0.16 -2.27
N VAL A 210 7.64 -0.45 -3.45
CA VAL A 210 9.08 -0.66 -3.61
C VAL A 210 9.86 0.63 -3.42
N ALA A 211 9.34 1.78 -3.87
CA ALA A 211 9.90 3.10 -3.56
C ALA A 211 9.93 3.35 -2.05
N GLY A 212 8.86 3.00 -1.34
CA GLY A 212 8.82 3.03 0.12
C GLY A 212 9.88 2.14 0.75
N MET A 213 10.08 0.90 0.23
CA MET A 213 11.17 0.02 0.69
C MET A 213 12.54 0.66 0.50
N LEU A 214 12.80 1.27 -0.65
CA LEU A 214 14.05 1.98 -0.95
C LEU A 214 14.30 3.10 0.06
N LEU A 215 13.30 3.95 0.27
CA LEU A 215 13.39 5.05 1.24
C LEU A 215 13.64 4.54 2.67
N GLY A 216 12.94 3.49 3.09
CA GLY A 216 13.14 2.85 4.39
C GLY A 216 14.54 2.25 4.54
N TRP A 217 15.08 1.67 3.46
CA TRP A 217 16.43 1.13 3.46
C TRP A 217 17.49 2.23 3.59
N ILE A 218 17.36 3.33 2.83
CA ILE A 218 18.27 4.49 2.88
C ILE A 218 18.19 5.15 4.26
N TYR A 219 16.97 5.36 4.78
CA TYR A 219 16.75 5.95 6.10
C TYR A 219 17.46 5.19 7.21
N THR A 220 17.41 3.86 7.19
CA THR A 220 18.04 3.01 8.21
C THR A 220 19.55 2.87 8.06
N LYS A 221 20.13 3.33 6.94
CA LYS A 221 21.58 3.36 6.72
C LYS A 221 22.25 4.48 7.52
N GLY A 222 21.60 5.64 7.65
CA GLY A 222 22.21 6.87 8.19
C GLY A 222 21.73 7.22 9.59
N GLU A 223 22.39 6.75 10.66
CA GLU A 223 22.14 7.30 12.00
C GLU A 223 22.58 8.77 12.14
N ALA A 224 23.61 9.19 11.41
CA ALA A 224 24.12 10.57 11.40
C ALA A 224 23.18 11.56 10.66
N THR A 225 22.32 11.09 9.76
CA THR A 225 21.45 11.94 8.93
C THR A 225 20.05 12.14 9.52
N LYS A 226 19.74 11.50 10.67
CA LYS A 226 18.40 11.56 11.28
C LYS A 226 17.88 12.99 11.45
N LYS A 227 18.72 13.91 11.91
CA LYS A 227 18.32 15.30 12.19
C LYS A 227 17.99 16.10 10.91
N ASN A 228 18.77 15.90 9.86
CA ASN A 228 18.59 16.64 8.59
C ASN A 228 17.43 16.05 7.76
N PHE A 229 17.21 14.72 7.81
CA PHE A 229 16.13 14.06 7.11
C PHE A 229 14.74 14.46 7.63
N TYR A 230 14.59 14.59 8.96
CA TYR A 230 13.33 15.11 9.55
C TYR A 230 13.03 16.54 9.13
N THR A 231 14.06 17.37 9.00
CA THR A 231 13.90 18.76 8.54
C THR A 231 13.48 18.82 7.07
N SER A 232 14.05 17.96 6.23
CA SER A 232 13.75 17.94 4.78
C SER A 232 12.36 17.38 4.47
N ILE A 233 11.89 16.31 5.17
CA ILE A 233 10.53 15.80 4.99
C ILE A 233 9.48 16.77 5.55
N GLY A 234 9.78 17.43 6.67
CA GLY A 234 8.91 18.46 7.24
C GLY A 234 8.71 19.65 6.28
N LEU A 235 9.76 20.05 5.54
CA LEU A 235 9.70 21.11 4.54
C LEU A 235 8.96 20.70 3.26
N LEU A 236 9.07 19.44 2.83
CA LEU A 236 8.33 18.92 1.66
C LEU A 236 6.84 18.64 1.94
N GLY A 237 6.44 18.61 3.22
CA GLY A 237 5.04 18.46 3.61
C GLY A 237 4.29 19.79 3.82
N VAL A 238 4.92 20.92 3.56
CA VAL A 238 4.36 22.29 3.73
C VAL A 238 4.09 22.98 2.39
N PHE A 239 4.44 22.35 1.26
CA PHE A 239 4.11 22.81 -0.10
C PHE A 239 3.17 21.78 -0.82
#